data_e71ecd208b287b312c3ab8e0df62b0fa
#
_entry.id   e71ecd208b287b312c3ab8e0df62b0fa
#
_cell.length_a   1.000
_cell.length_b   1.000
_cell.length_c   1.000
_cell.angle_alpha   90.00
_cell.angle_beta   90.00
_cell.angle_gamma   90.00
#
_symmetry.space_group_name_H-M   'P 1'
#
loop_
_entity.id
_entity.type
_entity.pdbx_description
1 polymer ?
#
loop_
_entity_poly.entity_id
_entity_poly.type
_entity_poly.pdbx_seq_one_letter_code
_entity_poly.pdbx_strand_id
1 'polypeptide(L)'
;QRQMCIRDRCYVLDEELLDRNLATVDRVRRESGAEIIVALKACAMWSIFPELAKHSDGATASSAAEARLVFEEFGRPAHTYAPVYTDSNIDEILNCSDHITFNSLSQFRRFGQKALINGISCGLRINPQYSPVETDLYNPCVPGSRLGVTAEQLAAHGGLPAGVEGLHFHVLCESRPEHLQKALEAVETHF
;
A
#
# COMPACT_ATOMS: atom_id res chain seq x y z
N GLN A 1 -14.66 13.92 -31.76
CA GLN A 1 -15.39 12.85 -31.00
C GLN A 1 -15.27 11.57 -31.81
N ARG A 2 -14.45 10.60 -31.37
CA ARG A 2 -14.51 9.24 -31.89
C ARG A 2 -15.81 8.62 -31.37
N GLN A 3 -16.73 8.26 -32.27
CA GLN A 3 -17.89 7.43 -31.91
C GLN A 3 -17.38 6.08 -31.44
N MET A 4 -17.40 5.85 -30.13
CA MET A 4 -17.18 4.51 -29.57
C MET A 4 -18.41 3.65 -29.89
N CYS A 5 -18.24 2.61 -30.73
CA CYS A 5 -19.24 1.57 -30.89
C CYS A 5 -19.26 0.68 -29.66
N ILE A 6 -19.99 1.07 -28.63
CA ILE A 6 -20.23 0.24 -27.45
C ILE A 6 -21.22 -0.84 -27.86
N ARG A 7 -20.78 -2.11 -27.87
CA ARG A 7 -21.61 -3.26 -28.25
C ARG A 7 -22.35 -3.90 -27.07
N ASP A 8 -21.86 -3.62 -25.84
CA ASP A 8 -22.42 -4.16 -24.59
C ASP A 8 -22.07 -3.23 -23.43
N ARG A 9 -22.46 -3.60 -22.21
CA ARG A 9 -22.07 -2.90 -20.99
C ARG A 9 -20.55 -2.92 -20.81
N CYS A 10 -19.96 -1.77 -20.54
CA CYS A 10 -18.52 -1.64 -20.35
C CYS A 10 -18.20 -0.56 -19.30
N TYR A 11 -17.03 -0.66 -18.70
CA TYR A 11 -16.44 0.45 -17.96
C TYR A 11 -15.85 1.44 -18.96
N VAL A 12 -16.14 2.72 -18.76
CA VAL A 12 -15.61 3.82 -19.58
C VAL A 12 -14.75 4.70 -18.70
N LEU A 13 -13.52 4.96 -19.13
CA LEU A 13 -12.63 5.91 -18.51
C LEU A 13 -12.52 7.15 -19.40
N ASP A 14 -12.71 8.32 -18.80
CA ASP A 14 -12.53 9.62 -19.45
C ASP A 14 -11.08 10.07 -19.23
N GLU A 15 -10.29 10.10 -20.31
CA GLU A 15 -8.87 10.45 -20.25
C GLU A 15 -8.64 11.91 -19.84
N GLU A 16 -9.51 12.85 -20.25
CA GLU A 16 -9.36 14.28 -19.87
C GLU A 16 -9.60 14.46 -18.37
N LEU A 17 -10.55 13.70 -17.79
CA LEU A 17 -10.78 13.70 -16.34
C LEU A 17 -9.63 13.04 -15.58
N LEU A 18 -9.08 11.96 -16.13
CA LEU A 18 -7.88 11.31 -15.57
C LEU A 18 -6.71 12.28 -15.50
N ASP A 19 -6.39 12.96 -16.61
CA ASP A 19 -5.28 13.90 -16.69
C ASP A 19 -5.42 15.03 -15.67
N ARG A 20 -6.63 15.57 -15.49
CA ARG A 20 -6.89 16.59 -14.48
C ARG A 20 -6.64 16.09 -13.05
N ASN A 21 -7.04 14.86 -12.76
CA ASN A 21 -6.80 14.25 -11.45
C ASN A 21 -5.30 14.00 -11.24
N LEU A 22 -4.61 13.49 -12.26
CA LEU A 22 -3.16 13.23 -12.21
C LEU A 22 -2.35 14.52 -12.05
N ALA A 23 -2.77 15.63 -12.67
CA ALA A 23 -2.16 16.93 -12.44
C ALA A 23 -2.26 17.38 -10.97
N THR A 24 -3.36 17.01 -10.28
CA THR A 24 -3.50 17.28 -8.84
C THR A 24 -2.55 16.41 -8.02
N VAL A 25 -2.41 15.13 -8.36
CA VAL A 25 -1.46 14.21 -7.72
C VAL A 25 -0.04 14.74 -7.88
N ASP A 26 0.36 15.13 -9.09
CA ASP A 26 1.67 15.73 -9.36
C ASP A 26 1.96 16.98 -8.55
N ARG A 27 0.96 17.85 -8.40
CA ARG A 27 1.11 19.06 -7.58
C ARG A 27 1.37 18.70 -6.12
N VAL A 28 0.56 17.81 -5.54
CA VAL A 28 0.75 17.37 -4.15
C VAL A 28 2.11 16.72 -3.96
N ARG A 29 2.54 15.84 -4.87
CA ARG A 29 3.84 15.18 -4.83
C ARG A 29 5.00 16.19 -4.79
N ARG A 30 4.96 17.19 -5.68
CA ARG A 30 6.01 18.24 -5.73
C ARG A 30 6.00 19.16 -4.51
N GLU A 31 4.82 19.53 -4.02
CA GLU A 31 4.70 20.45 -2.88
C GLU A 31 5.03 19.80 -1.54
N SER A 32 4.69 18.51 -1.38
CA SER A 32 4.93 17.77 -0.12
C SER A 32 6.30 17.06 -0.06
N GLY A 33 6.89 16.75 -1.22
CA GLY A 33 8.06 15.87 -1.31
C GLY A 33 7.77 14.41 -1.01
N ALA A 34 6.49 14.03 -0.83
CA ALA A 34 6.09 12.65 -0.61
C ALA A 34 6.02 11.89 -1.93
N GLU A 35 6.44 10.64 -1.92
CA GLU A 35 6.20 9.70 -3.01
C GLU A 35 4.73 9.26 -3.02
N ILE A 36 4.11 9.25 -4.20
CA ILE A 36 2.72 8.84 -4.37
C ILE A 36 2.68 7.61 -5.27
N ILE A 37 2.14 6.51 -4.75
CA ILE A 37 2.03 5.24 -5.45
C ILE A 37 0.57 4.86 -5.69
N VAL A 38 0.30 4.21 -6.83
CA VAL A 38 -1.05 3.79 -7.23
C VAL A 38 -1.42 2.48 -6.56
N ALA A 39 -2.63 2.39 -5.99
CA ALA A 39 -3.12 1.16 -5.39
C ALA A 39 -3.95 0.34 -6.38
N LEU A 40 -3.45 -0.83 -6.80
CA LEU A 40 -4.15 -1.68 -7.77
C LEU A 40 -5.50 -2.18 -7.28
N LYS A 41 -5.65 -2.42 -5.99
CA LYS A 41 -6.95 -2.78 -5.41
C LYS A 41 -8.05 -1.75 -5.66
N ALA A 42 -7.69 -0.48 -5.91
CA ALA A 42 -8.63 0.58 -6.26
C ALA A 42 -8.89 0.63 -7.77
N CYS A 43 -7.85 0.43 -8.58
CA CYS A 43 -7.95 0.42 -10.04
C CYS A 43 -6.81 -0.42 -10.65
N ALA A 44 -7.14 -1.56 -11.24
CA ALA A 44 -6.19 -2.44 -11.92
C ALA A 44 -6.40 -2.44 -13.45
N MET A 45 -6.85 -1.34 -14.02
CA MET A 45 -7.01 -1.18 -15.45
C MET A 45 -5.64 -0.96 -16.11
N TRP A 46 -4.95 -2.03 -16.49
CA TRP A 46 -3.57 -1.99 -17.00
C TRP A 46 -3.40 -1.13 -18.27
N SER A 47 -4.45 -0.94 -19.07
CA SER A 47 -4.39 -0.11 -20.29
C SER A 47 -4.04 1.37 -20.01
N ILE A 48 -4.25 1.85 -18.77
CA ILE A 48 -3.90 3.22 -18.35
C ILE A 48 -2.60 3.29 -17.53
N PHE A 49 -1.95 2.17 -17.25
CA PHE A 49 -0.72 2.17 -16.47
C PHE A 49 0.40 3.04 -17.05
N PRO A 50 0.60 3.09 -18.39
CA PRO A 50 1.58 4.01 -18.97
C PRO A 50 1.31 5.48 -18.62
N GLU A 51 0.05 5.87 -18.48
CA GLU A 51 -0.30 7.23 -18.07
C GLU A 51 -0.11 7.44 -16.57
N LEU A 52 -0.59 6.51 -15.75
CA LEU A 52 -0.40 6.56 -14.29
C LEU A 52 1.09 6.59 -13.92
N ALA A 53 1.93 5.84 -14.60
CA ALA A 53 3.37 5.76 -14.34
C ALA A 53 4.12 7.08 -14.57
N LYS A 54 3.59 8.00 -15.35
CA LYS A 54 4.17 9.35 -15.55
C LYS A 54 3.97 10.25 -14.32
N HIS A 55 2.90 10.01 -13.56
CA HIS A 55 2.42 10.88 -12.49
C HIS A 55 2.53 10.25 -11.09
N SER A 56 3.10 9.06 -11.00
CA SER A 56 3.28 8.34 -9.73
C SER A 56 4.68 7.75 -9.61
N ASP A 57 5.10 7.49 -8.39
CA ASP A 57 6.42 6.95 -8.09
C ASP A 57 6.48 5.42 -8.16
N GLY A 58 5.33 4.76 -8.23
CA GLY A 58 5.19 3.32 -8.31
C GLY A 58 3.75 2.86 -8.17
N ALA A 59 3.58 1.58 -7.86
CA ALA A 59 2.29 0.99 -7.57
C ALA A 59 2.37 -0.02 -6.43
N THR A 60 1.26 -0.16 -5.67
CA THR A 60 1.16 -1.10 -4.57
C THR A 60 0.30 -2.30 -4.95
N ALA A 61 0.73 -3.47 -4.52
CA ALA A 61 0.07 -4.74 -4.71
C ALA A 61 -0.45 -5.32 -3.38
N SER A 62 -1.58 -6.03 -3.43
CA SER A 62 -2.19 -6.71 -2.28
C SER A 62 -2.21 -8.23 -2.43
N SER A 63 -1.62 -8.76 -3.49
CA SER A 63 -1.53 -10.20 -3.80
C SER A 63 -0.36 -10.48 -4.74
N ALA A 64 0.02 -11.75 -4.90
CA ALA A 64 1.04 -12.15 -5.87
C ALA A 64 0.63 -11.80 -7.31
N ALA A 65 -0.64 -11.99 -7.65
CA ALA A 65 -1.15 -11.64 -8.98
C ALA A 65 -1.06 -10.13 -9.26
N GLU A 66 -1.38 -9.28 -8.27
CA GLU A 66 -1.20 -7.84 -8.41
C GLU A 66 0.28 -7.45 -8.47
N ALA A 67 1.16 -8.07 -7.67
CA ALA A 67 2.60 -7.80 -7.72
C ALA A 67 3.18 -8.10 -9.10
N ARG A 68 2.80 -9.25 -9.67
CA ARG A 68 3.17 -9.60 -11.05
C ARG A 68 2.60 -8.61 -12.08
N LEU A 69 1.33 -8.20 -11.92
CA LEU A 69 0.71 -7.23 -12.82
C LEU A 69 1.44 -5.86 -12.78
N VAL A 70 1.86 -5.41 -11.60
CA VAL A 70 2.69 -4.20 -11.46
C VAL A 70 4.02 -4.40 -12.17
N PHE A 71 4.69 -5.50 -11.94
CA PHE A 71 6.00 -5.78 -12.50
C PHE A 71 5.96 -5.86 -14.05
N GLU A 72 4.97 -6.57 -14.59
CA GLU A 72 4.85 -6.81 -16.04
C GLU A 72 4.30 -5.61 -16.81
N GLU A 73 3.26 -4.94 -16.28
CA GLU A 73 2.50 -3.92 -17.03
C GLU A 73 2.78 -2.48 -16.58
N PHE A 74 3.10 -2.27 -15.31
CA PHE A 74 3.52 -0.95 -14.82
C PHE A 74 5.01 -0.69 -15.07
N GLY A 75 5.78 -1.78 -15.30
CA GLY A 75 7.19 -1.74 -15.65
C GLY A 75 8.12 -1.35 -14.50
N ARG A 76 7.69 -1.55 -13.26
CA ARG A 76 8.46 -1.32 -12.03
C ARG A 76 8.17 -2.42 -11.01
N PRO A 77 9.08 -2.68 -10.06
CA PRO A 77 8.77 -3.52 -8.92
C PRO A 77 7.63 -2.94 -8.07
N ALA A 78 6.88 -3.81 -7.42
CA ALA A 78 5.73 -3.43 -6.59
C ALA A 78 6.14 -3.09 -5.15
N HIS A 79 5.40 -2.19 -4.53
CA HIS A 79 5.31 -2.08 -3.07
C HIS A 79 4.21 -3.02 -2.59
N THR A 80 4.56 -4.16 -2.03
CA THR A 80 3.56 -5.19 -1.70
C THR A 80 3.21 -5.21 -0.23
N TYR A 81 1.91 -5.15 0.05
CA TYR A 81 1.32 -5.43 1.35
C TYR A 81 0.14 -6.39 1.22
N ALA A 82 0.20 -7.51 1.94
CA ALA A 82 -0.93 -8.39 2.15
C ALA A 82 -1.03 -8.78 3.64
N PRO A 83 -2.25 -8.95 4.18
CA PRO A 83 -2.40 -9.38 5.59
C PRO A 83 -1.77 -10.73 5.88
N VAL A 84 -1.65 -11.59 4.86
CA VAL A 84 -1.06 -12.94 4.98
C VAL A 84 -0.19 -13.25 3.78
N TYR A 85 1.04 -13.67 4.06
CA TYR A 85 1.93 -14.34 3.10
C TYR A 85 2.02 -15.83 3.43
N THR A 86 2.17 -16.64 2.40
CA THR A 86 2.29 -18.11 2.51
C THR A 86 3.57 -18.59 1.83
N ASP A 87 4.03 -19.80 2.15
CA ASP A 87 5.20 -20.37 1.48
C ASP A 87 4.98 -20.55 -0.02
N SER A 88 3.72 -20.70 -0.44
CA SER A 88 3.38 -20.89 -1.84
C SER A 88 3.38 -19.62 -2.68
N ASN A 89 3.28 -18.41 -2.05
CA ASN A 89 3.18 -17.16 -2.80
C ASN A 89 4.33 -16.18 -2.53
N ILE A 90 5.10 -16.39 -1.47
CA ILE A 90 6.12 -15.43 -1.06
C ILE A 90 7.22 -15.24 -2.11
N ASP A 91 7.63 -16.31 -2.78
CA ASP A 91 8.70 -16.24 -3.78
C ASP A 91 8.29 -15.43 -5.01
N GLU A 92 7.08 -15.62 -5.50
CA GLU A 92 6.53 -14.83 -6.59
C GLU A 92 6.43 -13.34 -6.20
N ILE A 93 5.96 -13.06 -4.99
CA ILE A 93 5.86 -11.69 -4.47
C ILE A 93 7.24 -11.03 -4.40
N LEU A 94 8.24 -11.70 -3.82
CA LEU A 94 9.59 -11.16 -3.69
C LEU A 94 10.25 -10.92 -5.05
N ASN A 95 9.99 -11.77 -6.04
CA ASN A 95 10.53 -11.58 -7.39
C ASN A 95 9.92 -10.39 -8.14
N CYS A 96 8.76 -9.91 -7.71
CA CYS A 96 8.03 -8.81 -8.35
C CYS A 96 8.00 -7.52 -7.51
N SER A 97 8.67 -7.49 -6.35
CA SER A 97 8.60 -6.37 -5.41
C SER A 97 9.99 -5.88 -5.01
N ASP A 98 10.12 -4.58 -4.76
CA ASP A 98 11.28 -3.97 -4.12
C ASP A 98 11.00 -3.53 -2.67
N HIS A 99 9.71 -3.46 -2.31
CA HIS A 99 9.25 -3.18 -0.96
C HIS A 99 8.19 -4.21 -0.55
N ILE A 100 8.34 -4.77 0.66
CA ILE A 100 7.36 -5.66 1.26
C ILE A 100 7.03 -5.24 2.68
N THR A 101 5.73 -5.12 2.97
CA THR A 101 5.26 -4.82 4.32
C THR A 101 4.67 -6.07 4.97
N PHE A 102 5.19 -6.42 6.13
CA PHE A 102 4.69 -7.53 6.95
C PHE A 102 3.60 -7.06 7.91
N ASN A 103 2.52 -7.82 8.01
CA ASN A 103 1.39 -7.49 8.87
C ASN A 103 1.66 -7.77 10.36
N SER A 104 2.65 -8.60 10.68
CA SER A 104 2.96 -9.01 12.05
C SER A 104 4.43 -9.37 12.23
N LEU A 105 4.89 -9.33 13.48
CA LEU A 105 6.23 -9.77 13.86
C LEU A 105 6.49 -11.25 13.51
N SER A 106 5.46 -12.10 13.58
CA SER A 106 5.57 -13.51 13.21
C SER A 106 5.78 -13.72 11.71
N GLN A 107 5.13 -12.92 10.87
CA GLN A 107 5.37 -12.94 9.42
C GLN A 107 6.79 -12.46 9.10
N PHE A 108 7.23 -11.34 9.69
CA PHE A 108 8.59 -10.85 9.51
C PHE A 108 9.62 -11.91 9.93
N ARG A 109 9.43 -12.55 11.09
CA ARG A 109 10.31 -13.64 11.54
C ARG A 109 10.38 -14.80 10.55
N ARG A 110 9.27 -15.10 9.87
CA ARG A 110 9.20 -16.21 8.91
C ARG A 110 9.83 -15.88 7.57
N PHE A 111 9.59 -14.68 7.05
CA PHE A 111 9.91 -14.33 5.68
C PHE A 111 10.89 -13.16 5.52
N GLY A 112 11.13 -12.40 6.60
CA GLY A 112 11.94 -11.18 6.53
C GLY A 112 13.37 -11.45 6.09
N GLN A 113 14.02 -12.50 6.62
CA GLN A 113 15.38 -12.86 6.20
C GLN A 113 15.48 -13.15 4.71
N LYS A 114 14.45 -13.80 4.16
CA LYS A 114 14.38 -14.10 2.73
C LYS A 114 14.24 -12.81 1.89
N ALA A 115 13.42 -11.87 2.33
CA ALA A 115 13.28 -10.57 1.67
C ALA A 115 14.59 -9.77 1.72
N LEU A 116 15.24 -9.70 2.88
CA LEU A 116 16.50 -8.98 3.08
C LEU A 116 17.65 -9.53 2.22
N ILE A 117 17.79 -10.86 2.11
CA ILE A 117 18.80 -11.49 1.26
C ILE A 117 18.59 -11.12 -0.22
N ASN A 118 17.35 -10.92 -0.64
CA ASN A 118 17.00 -10.48 -2.00
C ASN A 118 17.09 -8.95 -2.17
N GLY A 119 17.57 -8.20 -1.17
CA GLY A 119 17.72 -6.75 -1.25
C GLY A 119 16.40 -5.97 -1.23
N ILE A 120 15.34 -6.59 -0.72
CA ILE A 120 14.01 -5.98 -0.68
C ILE A 120 13.83 -5.21 0.63
N SER A 121 13.39 -3.95 0.52
CA SER A 121 13.08 -3.12 1.68
C SER A 121 11.90 -3.68 2.46
N CYS A 122 12.06 -3.84 3.77
CA CYS A 122 11.08 -4.44 4.64
C CYS A 122 10.38 -3.41 5.51
N GLY A 123 9.05 -3.36 5.43
CA GLY A 123 8.19 -2.57 6.30
C GLY A 123 7.42 -3.44 7.31
N LEU A 124 6.99 -2.82 8.39
CA LEU A 124 6.08 -3.43 9.36
C LEU A 124 4.79 -2.62 9.43
N ARG A 125 3.65 -3.29 9.25
CA ARG A 125 2.36 -2.64 9.49
C ARG A 125 2.16 -2.49 10.99
N ILE A 126 1.86 -1.27 11.39
CA ILE A 126 1.51 -0.90 12.76
C ILE A 126 0.02 -0.59 12.89
N ASN A 127 -0.51 -0.78 14.07
CA ASN A 127 -1.85 -0.36 14.47
C ASN A 127 -1.74 0.82 15.44
N PRO A 128 -1.95 2.07 14.99
CA PRO A 128 -1.82 3.25 15.84
C PRO A 128 -2.95 3.40 16.85
N GLN A 129 -3.89 2.45 16.90
CA GLN A 129 -5.06 2.45 17.75
C GLN A 129 -5.96 3.70 17.59
N TYR A 130 -5.81 4.35 16.44
CA TYR A 130 -6.63 5.47 16.00
C TYR A 130 -7.10 5.24 14.56
N SER A 131 -8.38 5.44 14.32
CA SER A 131 -8.98 5.54 13.00
C SER A 131 -10.21 6.45 13.06
N PRO A 132 -10.44 7.32 12.08
CA PRO A 132 -11.63 8.14 12.00
C PRO A 132 -12.86 7.37 11.49
N VAL A 133 -12.71 6.10 11.15
CA VAL A 133 -13.80 5.27 10.63
C VAL A 133 -14.77 4.93 11.76
N GLU A 134 -16.01 5.40 11.64
CA GLU A 134 -17.04 5.27 12.67
C GLU A 134 -17.63 3.86 12.76
N THR A 135 -17.67 3.13 11.63
CA THR A 135 -18.24 1.79 11.56
C THR A 135 -17.18 0.75 11.95
N ASP A 136 -17.39 0.06 13.05
CA ASP A 136 -16.46 -0.96 13.58
C ASP A 136 -16.05 -2.01 12.54
N LEU A 137 -16.98 -2.42 11.67
CA LEU A 137 -16.72 -3.41 10.62
C LEU A 137 -15.59 -2.98 9.68
N TYR A 138 -15.45 -1.68 9.45
CA TYR A 138 -14.44 -1.09 8.53
C TYR A 138 -13.28 -0.44 9.28
N ASN A 139 -13.38 -0.33 10.60
CA ASN A 139 -12.34 0.26 11.43
C ASN A 139 -11.19 -0.75 11.65
N PRO A 140 -9.99 -0.52 11.11
CA PRO A 140 -8.87 -1.44 11.25
C PRO A 140 -8.24 -1.43 12.64
N CYS A 141 -8.64 -0.51 13.50
CA CYS A 141 -8.07 -0.29 14.85
C CYS A 141 -8.97 -0.74 15.99
N VAL A 142 -10.07 -1.46 15.71
CA VAL A 142 -10.92 -1.99 16.79
C VAL A 142 -10.14 -2.93 17.71
N PRO A 143 -10.52 -3.03 19.00
CA PRO A 143 -9.93 -4.00 19.92
C PRO A 143 -9.95 -5.42 19.33
N GLY A 144 -8.81 -6.12 19.37
CA GLY A 144 -8.69 -7.46 18.79
C GLY A 144 -8.46 -7.49 17.28
N SER A 145 -8.26 -6.34 16.62
CA SER A 145 -7.90 -6.31 15.21
C SER A 145 -6.62 -7.10 14.94
N ARG A 146 -6.65 -7.89 13.86
CA ARG A 146 -5.48 -8.64 13.37
C ARG A 146 -4.56 -7.80 12.46
N LEU A 147 -4.90 -6.54 12.20
CA LEU A 147 -4.25 -5.71 11.21
C LEU A 147 -3.19 -4.81 11.85
N GLY A 148 -1.94 -5.19 11.66
CA GLY A 148 -0.78 -4.46 12.18
C GLY A 148 -0.42 -4.81 13.62
N VAL A 149 0.74 -4.34 14.04
CA VAL A 149 1.33 -4.55 15.37
C VAL A 149 1.02 -3.33 16.24
N THR A 150 0.53 -3.53 17.45
CA THR A 150 0.34 -2.43 18.41
C THR A 150 1.67 -2.04 19.07
N ALA A 151 1.73 -0.83 19.62
CA ALA A 151 2.89 -0.36 20.36
C ALA A 151 3.25 -1.28 21.54
N GLU A 152 2.24 -1.80 22.25
CA GLU A 152 2.43 -2.76 23.33
C GLU A 152 3.09 -4.06 22.84
N GLN A 153 2.60 -4.60 21.72
CA GLN A 153 3.19 -5.81 21.12
C GLN A 153 4.62 -5.58 20.65
N LEU A 154 4.90 -4.39 20.10
CA LEU A 154 6.25 -4.02 19.67
C LEU A 154 7.20 -3.85 20.85
N ALA A 155 6.74 -3.20 21.93
CA ALA A 155 7.51 -3.06 23.17
C ALA A 155 7.80 -4.42 23.81
N ALA A 156 6.81 -5.31 23.87
CA ALA A 156 6.99 -6.68 24.37
C ALA A 156 7.99 -7.52 23.54
N HIS A 157 8.13 -7.18 22.26
CA HIS A 157 9.13 -7.80 21.39
C HIS A 157 10.56 -7.23 21.61
N GLY A 158 10.69 -6.11 22.26
CA GLY A 158 11.97 -5.42 22.45
C GLY A 158 12.26 -4.35 21.39
N GLY A 159 11.23 -3.86 20.69
CA GLY A 159 11.33 -2.84 19.67
C GLY A 159 11.25 -3.37 18.23
N LEU A 160 11.60 -2.52 17.27
CA LEU A 160 11.57 -2.87 15.84
C LEU A 160 12.64 -3.96 15.54
N PRO A 161 12.26 -5.02 14.81
CA PRO A 161 13.22 -6.01 14.37
C PRO A 161 14.29 -5.41 13.47
N ALA A 162 15.52 -5.91 13.60
CA ALA A 162 16.61 -5.52 12.70
C ALA A 162 16.24 -5.84 11.24
N GLY A 163 16.46 -4.87 10.34
CA GLY A 163 16.11 -4.98 8.92
C GLY A 163 14.70 -4.48 8.58
N VAL A 164 13.92 -4.01 9.55
CA VAL A 164 12.71 -3.22 9.27
C VAL A 164 13.13 -1.77 9.07
N GLU A 165 12.84 -1.21 7.88
CA GLU A 165 13.27 0.13 7.47
C GLU A 165 12.12 1.14 7.49
N GLY A 166 10.87 0.67 7.51
CA GLY A 166 9.69 1.53 7.45
C GLY A 166 8.49 1.03 8.24
N LEU A 167 7.66 1.98 8.63
CA LEU A 167 6.37 1.70 9.26
C LEU A 167 5.24 1.96 8.26
N HIS A 168 4.26 1.08 8.24
CA HIS A 168 3.06 1.23 7.42
C HIS A 168 1.83 1.24 8.31
N PHE A 169 0.93 2.15 8.05
CA PHE A 169 -0.43 2.12 8.62
C PHE A 169 -1.48 2.35 7.53
N HIS A 170 -2.67 1.80 7.72
CA HIS A 170 -3.80 1.98 6.82
C HIS A 170 -5.06 2.13 7.67
N VAL A 171 -5.39 3.37 8.00
CA VAL A 171 -6.45 3.71 8.96
C VAL A 171 -7.43 4.74 8.40
N LEU A 172 -7.15 5.26 7.20
CA LEU A 172 -7.92 6.29 6.54
C LEU A 172 -8.70 5.69 5.36
N CYS A 173 -9.99 5.99 5.28
CA CYS A 173 -10.85 5.67 4.16
C CYS A 173 -11.77 6.87 3.94
N GLU A 174 -11.77 7.47 2.74
CA GLU A 174 -12.56 8.67 2.41
C GLU A 174 -12.41 9.79 3.45
N SER A 175 -11.17 9.97 3.92
CA SER A 175 -10.86 10.80 5.09
C SER A 175 -10.36 12.19 4.67
N ARG A 176 -10.45 13.15 5.60
CA ARG A 176 -9.97 14.52 5.41
C ARG A 176 -8.52 14.66 5.89
N PRO A 177 -7.80 15.72 5.47
CA PRO A 177 -6.41 15.99 5.90
C PRO A 177 -6.22 16.02 7.41
N GLU A 178 -7.20 16.54 8.17
CA GLU A 178 -7.14 16.60 9.64
C GLU A 178 -7.10 15.20 10.27
N HIS A 179 -7.69 14.21 9.60
CA HIS A 179 -7.63 12.81 10.05
C HIS A 179 -6.24 12.21 9.83
N LEU A 180 -5.56 12.58 8.74
CA LEU A 180 -4.18 12.18 8.51
C LEU A 180 -3.26 12.75 9.58
N GLN A 181 -3.41 14.03 9.91
CA GLN A 181 -2.62 14.65 10.98
C GLN A 181 -2.78 13.90 12.29
N LYS A 182 -4.00 13.60 12.72
CA LYS A 182 -4.26 12.83 13.96
C LYS A 182 -3.69 11.41 13.90
N ALA A 183 -3.73 10.76 12.74
CA ALA A 183 -3.14 9.44 12.58
C ALA A 183 -1.62 9.49 12.73
N LEU A 184 -0.96 10.51 12.17
CA LEU A 184 0.48 10.73 12.32
C LEU A 184 0.84 11.04 13.77
N GLU A 185 0.10 11.93 14.45
CA GLU A 185 0.29 12.22 15.87
C GLU A 185 0.18 10.95 16.74
N ALA A 186 -0.76 10.05 16.42
CA ALA A 186 -0.89 8.77 17.13
C ALA A 186 0.33 7.84 16.85
N VAL A 187 0.82 7.81 15.62
CA VAL A 187 2.03 7.06 15.26
C VAL A 187 3.25 7.60 16.00
N GLU A 188 3.51 8.92 15.93
CA GLU A 188 4.65 9.57 16.59
C GLU A 188 4.62 9.45 18.12
N THR A 189 3.42 9.34 18.71
CA THR A 189 3.26 9.20 20.16
C THR A 189 3.58 7.78 20.63
N HIS A 190 3.30 6.78 19.82
CA HIS A 190 3.31 5.37 20.28
C HIS A 190 4.43 4.53 19.67
N PHE A 191 5.01 4.96 18.54
CA PHE A 191 6.04 4.24 17.79
C PHE A 191 7.28 5.08 17.52
#